data_304a10f80cbc5ca4128c109d27132afa
#
_entry.id   304a10f80cbc5ca4128c109d27132afa
#
_cell.length_a   1.000
_cell.length_b   1.000
_cell.length_c   1.000
_cell.angle_alpha   90.00
_cell.angle_beta   90.00
_cell.angle_gamma   90.00
#
_symmetry.space_group_name_H-M   'P 1'
#
loop_
_entity.id
_entity.type
_entity.pdbx_description
1 polymer ?
#
loop_
_entity_poly.entity_id
_entity_poly.type
_entity_poly.pdbx_seq_one_letter_code
_entity_poly.pdbx_strand_id
1 'polypeptide(L)'
;RDYYASRGLGDVYKRQYLERDISWMYFNRRILQEATRSHVPLLERMAFLGIYSNNLDEFFRVRVASQSRIAECMDKSAAKEREKAKKLLKQIGKLNARYVKDYEEAVSSVTEDLKKENIYLVSNSEVTPEQLQFIQSFYKEKLNGLIVPVWFSAVKLLDYENDENIYLAVKVSKNGNKPMADYAFLELPVNICGRFVQLPDHENKSYLMYLDDVIRCCLPLVFEGLGYDKYEAYAFKFTRDAEMEIDNDLRTGTLQKISKGVKSRKKGEPLRVIYDNNMPKDLLKRVLKKLELDSLDTVIESGRYQNHKDLMKFPDCGHSNLKYPKWPPILKKELDGPESLLKKIQEKDRFIHVPYHNFDSFIRVLQEAAVSKQVTSIKITLYRLAKESKVVKALIGAARNGKKVTVVIELLARFDEASNI
;
A
#
# COMPACT_ATOMS: atom_id res chain seq x y z
N ARG A 1 6.99 52.96 0.32
CA ARG A 1 5.57 52.47 0.16
C ARG A 1 5.23 52.15 -1.29
N ASP A 2 5.93 52.75 -2.26
CA ASP A 2 5.60 52.62 -3.70
C ASP A 2 6.27 51.45 -4.42
N TYR A 3 7.08 50.67 -3.73
CA TYR A 3 7.78 49.51 -4.32
C TYR A 3 6.88 48.33 -4.63
N TYR A 4 5.68 48.29 -4.04
CA TYR A 4 4.70 47.21 -4.31
C TYR A 4 3.66 47.56 -5.38
N ALA A 5 3.52 48.82 -5.75
CA ALA A 5 2.52 49.26 -6.72
C ALA A 5 2.94 49.03 -8.19
N SER A 6 4.25 48.84 -8.48
CA SER A 6 4.77 48.65 -9.83
C SER A 6 4.89 47.19 -10.27
N ARG A 7 4.70 46.22 -9.37
CA ARG A 7 4.60 44.80 -9.72
C ARG A 7 3.14 44.50 -9.98
N GLY A 8 2.79 44.38 -11.26
CA GLY A 8 1.43 44.05 -11.65
C GLY A 8 0.89 42.82 -10.90
N LEU A 9 -0.38 42.85 -10.56
CA LEU A 9 -1.11 41.76 -9.87
C LEU A 9 -0.79 40.38 -10.43
N GLY A 10 -0.47 40.29 -11.73
CA GLY A 10 -0.06 39.02 -12.37
C GLY A 10 1.23 38.41 -11.85
N ASP A 11 2.20 39.19 -11.35
CA ASP A 11 3.45 38.67 -10.79
C ASP A 11 3.26 38.19 -9.33
N VAL A 12 2.37 38.82 -8.59
CA VAL A 12 1.97 38.38 -7.25
C VAL A 12 1.23 37.05 -7.33
N TYR A 13 0.31 36.89 -8.29
CA TYR A 13 -0.39 35.63 -8.52
C TYR A 13 0.55 34.50 -8.97
N LYS A 14 1.51 34.77 -9.85
CA LYS A 14 2.49 33.76 -10.28
C LYS A 14 3.39 33.25 -9.16
N ARG A 15 3.59 34.00 -8.10
CA ARG A 15 4.39 33.62 -6.93
C ARG A 15 3.58 32.93 -5.81
N GLN A 16 2.25 33.03 -5.84
CA GLN A 16 1.38 32.46 -4.81
C GLN A 16 1.02 31.00 -5.01
N TYR A 17 1.11 30.50 -6.24
CA TYR A 17 0.68 29.15 -6.56
C TYR A 17 1.84 28.29 -7.05
N LEU A 18 2.20 27.31 -6.24
CA LEU A 18 3.07 26.24 -6.66
C LEU A 18 2.23 25.20 -7.44
N GLU A 19 2.82 24.59 -8.45
CA GLU A 19 2.15 23.49 -9.16
C GLU A 19 1.78 22.38 -8.15
N ARG A 20 0.54 21.88 -8.25
CA ARG A 20 -0.06 21.01 -7.24
C ARG A 20 0.73 19.73 -6.99
N ASP A 21 1.20 19.07 -8.06
CA ASP A 21 1.89 17.80 -7.94
C ASP A 21 3.33 17.99 -7.38
N ILE A 22 3.96 19.13 -7.68
CA ILE A 22 5.23 19.52 -7.05
C ILE A 22 5.03 19.87 -5.56
N SER A 23 3.96 20.63 -5.23
CA SER A 23 3.59 20.92 -3.86
C SER A 23 3.34 19.66 -3.04
N TRP A 24 2.69 18.66 -3.66
CA TRP A 24 2.45 17.36 -3.04
C TRP A 24 3.77 16.61 -2.73
N MET A 25 4.75 16.66 -3.61
CA MET A 25 6.07 16.07 -3.37
C MET A 25 6.74 16.68 -2.12
N TYR A 26 6.65 18.00 -1.96
CA TYR A 26 7.16 18.68 -0.75
C TYR A 26 6.37 18.28 0.50
N PHE A 27 5.05 18.12 0.41
CA PHE A 27 4.23 17.65 1.52
C PHE A 27 4.67 16.23 1.94
N ASN A 28 4.80 15.30 1.01
CA ASN A 28 5.22 13.93 1.33
C ASN A 28 6.63 13.89 1.94
N ARG A 29 7.54 14.78 1.49
CA ARG A 29 8.86 14.91 2.12
C ARG A 29 8.78 15.29 3.61
N ARG A 30 7.75 16.05 4.02
CA ARG A 30 7.54 16.37 5.45
C ARG A 30 7.21 15.12 6.27
N ILE A 31 6.52 14.15 5.67
CA ILE A 31 6.29 12.85 6.31
C ILE A 31 7.63 12.14 6.56
N LEU A 32 8.54 12.16 5.56
CA LEU A 32 9.88 11.60 5.73
C LEU A 32 10.68 12.33 6.84
N GLN A 33 10.50 13.63 7.00
CA GLN A 33 11.16 14.38 8.06
C GLN A 33 10.74 13.91 9.46
N GLU A 34 9.48 13.47 9.66
CA GLU A 34 9.06 12.90 10.95
C GLU A 34 9.82 11.61 11.28
N ALA A 35 10.15 10.79 10.28
CA ALA A 35 10.96 9.58 10.46
C ALA A 35 12.40 9.87 10.95
N THR A 36 12.92 11.08 10.71
CA THR A 36 14.28 11.46 11.10
C THR A 36 14.37 12.20 12.45
N ARG A 37 13.24 12.53 13.07
CA ARG A 37 13.20 13.31 14.32
C ARG A 37 13.43 12.42 15.53
N SER A 38 14.42 12.76 16.35
CA SER A 38 14.81 11.97 17.54
C SER A 38 13.74 11.93 18.65
N HIS A 39 12.84 12.92 18.74
CA HIS A 39 11.77 12.95 19.72
C HIS A 39 10.57 12.09 19.32
N VAL A 40 10.50 11.62 18.07
CA VAL A 40 9.48 10.69 17.60
C VAL A 40 9.89 9.29 18.04
N PRO A 41 9.01 8.51 18.70
CA PRO A 41 9.31 7.14 19.10
C PRO A 41 9.77 6.29 17.94
N LEU A 42 10.71 5.38 18.17
CA LEU A 42 11.44 4.69 17.11
C LEU A 42 10.53 3.88 16.16
N LEU A 43 9.54 3.17 16.71
CA LEU A 43 8.59 2.38 15.89
C LEU A 43 7.59 3.28 15.13
N GLU A 44 7.33 4.48 15.63
CA GLU A 44 6.56 5.48 14.87
C GLU A 44 7.39 6.06 13.72
N ARG A 45 8.70 6.26 13.92
CA ARG A 45 9.63 6.64 12.83
C ARG A 45 9.61 5.59 11.72
N MET A 46 9.61 4.30 12.08
CA MET A 46 9.45 3.19 11.13
C MET A 46 8.10 3.27 10.39
N ALA A 47 7.02 3.56 11.12
CA ALA A 47 5.70 3.74 10.52
C ALA A 47 5.65 4.94 9.55
N PHE A 48 6.31 6.08 9.87
CA PHE A 48 6.40 7.23 8.96
C PHE A 48 7.16 6.90 7.67
N LEU A 49 8.20 6.05 7.71
CA LEU A 49 8.83 5.54 6.49
C LEU A 49 7.84 4.76 5.64
N GLY A 50 7.00 3.93 6.26
CA GLY A 50 5.95 3.19 5.57
C GLY A 50 4.88 4.10 4.97
N ILE A 51 4.43 5.12 5.70
CA ILE A 51 3.45 6.12 5.23
C ILE A 51 4.00 6.88 4.02
N TYR A 52 5.26 7.34 4.10
CA TYR A 52 5.92 8.02 2.98
C TYR A 52 5.91 7.18 1.71
N SER A 53 6.30 5.90 1.83
CA SER A 53 6.35 4.96 0.70
C SER A 53 4.95 4.70 0.13
N ASN A 54 3.95 4.46 0.97
CA ASN A 54 2.57 4.22 0.53
C ASN A 54 1.98 5.43 -0.20
N ASN A 55 2.19 6.63 0.34
CA ASN A 55 1.76 7.87 -0.29
C ASN A 55 2.41 8.07 -1.66
N LEU A 56 3.71 7.77 -1.78
CA LEU A 56 4.43 7.88 -3.04
C LEU A 56 3.90 6.89 -4.08
N ASP A 57 3.63 5.66 -3.70
CA ASP A 57 3.04 4.65 -4.59
C ASP A 57 1.67 5.11 -5.12
N GLU A 58 0.81 5.65 -4.26
CA GLU A 58 -0.49 6.19 -4.67
C GLU A 58 -0.34 7.39 -5.61
N PHE A 59 0.61 8.28 -5.33
CA PHE A 59 0.90 9.43 -6.18
C PHE A 59 1.33 9.02 -7.60
N PHE A 60 2.22 8.05 -7.71
CA PHE A 60 2.63 7.52 -9.02
C PHE A 60 1.47 6.85 -9.74
N ARG A 61 0.73 6.01 -9.04
CA ARG A 61 -0.40 5.24 -9.59
C ARG A 61 -1.54 6.12 -10.13
N VAL A 62 -1.71 7.31 -9.56
CA VAL A 62 -2.83 8.20 -9.89
C VAL A 62 -2.36 9.44 -10.64
N ARG A 63 -1.46 10.20 -10.02
CA ARG A 63 -1.09 11.54 -10.56
C ARG A 63 -0.06 11.47 -11.66
N VAL A 64 1.01 10.70 -11.47
CA VAL A 64 2.03 10.51 -12.49
C VAL A 64 1.44 9.79 -13.69
N ALA A 65 0.64 8.74 -13.48
CA ALA A 65 -0.08 8.03 -14.54
C ALA A 65 -0.93 8.97 -15.40
N SER A 66 -1.74 9.84 -14.77
CA SER A 66 -2.54 10.83 -15.46
C SER A 66 -1.69 11.80 -16.29
N GLN A 67 -0.58 12.28 -15.75
CA GLN A 67 0.34 13.16 -16.49
C GLN A 67 1.06 12.44 -17.63
N SER A 68 1.40 11.16 -17.48
CA SER A 68 2.00 10.34 -18.53
C SER A 68 1.06 10.20 -19.73
N ARG A 69 -0.23 9.89 -19.49
CA ARG A 69 -1.22 9.83 -20.57
C ARG A 69 -1.36 11.16 -21.33
N ILE A 70 -1.36 12.29 -20.61
CA ILE A 70 -1.38 13.62 -21.26
C ILE A 70 -0.10 13.83 -22.08
N ALA A 71 1.06 13.41 -21.58
CA ALA A 71 2.35 13.55 -22.25
C ALA A 71 2.47 12.69 -23.53
N GLU A 72 1.72 11.57 -23.58
CA GLU A 72 1.68 10.63 -24.71
C GLU A 72 0.55 10.92 -25.70
N CYS A 73 -0.38 11.81 -25.37
CA CYS A 73 -1.51 12.15 -26.21
C CYS A 73 -1.05 12.67 -27.60
N MET A 74 -1.51 12.02 -28.67
CA MET A 74 -1.14 12.35 -30.05
C MET A 74 -1.98 13.47 -30.67
N ASP A 75 -3.03 13.95 -30.00
CA ASP A 75 -3.89 15.02 -30.49
C ASP A 75 -3.09 16.33 -30.63
N LYS A 76 -3.14 16.90 -31.82
CA LYS A 76 -2.46 18.17 -32.14
C LYS A 76 -3.03 19.35 -31.36
N SER A 77 -4.31 19.31 -31.00
CA SER A 77 -4.97 20.35 -30.19
C SER A 77 -4.43 20.40 -28.77
N ALA A 78 -3.93 19.28 -28.23
CA ALA A 78 -3.38 19.13 -26.89
C ALA A 78 -1.85 19.37 -26.80
N ALA A 79 -1.22 19.95 -27.82
CA ALA A 79 0.25 20.11 -27.89
C ALA A 79 0.83 20.91 -26.70
N LYS A 80 0.12 21.93 -26.25
CA LYS A 80 0.56 22.79 -25.12
C LYS A 80 0.47 22.05 -23.78
N GLU A 81 -0.62 21.31 -23.56
CA GLU A 81 -0.86 20.48 -22.38
C GLU A 81 0.17 19.36 -22.31
N ARG A 82 0.45 18.71 -23.44
CA ARG A 82 1.49 17.67 -23.58
C ARG A 82 2.87 18.17 -23.17
N GLU A 83 3.28 19.34 -23.69
CA GLU A 83 4.57 19.92 -23.34
C GLU A 83 4.67 20.30 -21.87
N LYS A 84 3.57 20.82 -21.28
CA LYS A 84 3.46 21.11 -19.86
C LYS A 84 3.59 19.83 -19.00
N ALA A 85 2.90 18.76 -19.39
CA ALA A 85 2.96 17.47 -18.71
C ALA A 85 4.38 16.87 -18.74
N LYS A 86 5.06 16.90 -19.90
CA LYS A 86 6.45 16.44 -20.03
C LYS A 86 7.41 17.21 -19.11
N LYS A 87 7.26 18.54 -19.02
CA LYS A 87 8.08 19.37 -18.11
C LYS A 87 7.82 19.01 -16.66
N LEU A 88 6.56 18.80 -16.29
CA LEU A 88 6.15 18.43 -14.94
C LEU A 88 6.70 17.06 -14.55
N LEU A 89 6.55 16.04 -15.41
CA LEU A 89 7.10 14.70 -15.19
C LEU A 89 8.62 14.74 -14.98
N LYS A 90 9.34 15.53 -15.78
CA LYS A 90 10.79 15.72 -15.60
C LYS A 90 11.14 16.35 -14.26
N GLN A 91 10.35 17.31 -13.78
CA GLN A 91 10.55 17.92 -12.45
C GLN A 91 10.26 16.92 -11.32
N ILE A 92 9.16 16.16 -11.42
CA ILE A 92 8.81 15.09 -10.47
C ILE A 92 9.93 14.05 -10.40
N GLY A 93 10.44 13.59 -11.56
CA GLY A 93 11.54 12.63 -11.63
C GLY A 93 12.81 13.13 -10.92
N LYS A 94 13.20 14.39 -11.11
CA LYS A 94 14.36 14.98 -10.41
C LYS A 94 14.16 15.05 -8.88
N LEU A 95 12.97 15.45 -8.42
CA LEU A 95 12.66 15.49 -7.00
C LEU A 95 12.63 14.09 -6.40
N ASN A 96 12.01 13.13 -7.10
CA ASN A 96 11.95 11.75 -6.66
C ASN A 96 13.35 11.14 -6.51
N ALA A 97 14.24 11.33 -7.49
CA ALA A 97 15.62 10.83 -7.43
C ALA A 97 16.41 11.37 -6.22
N ARG A 98 16.15 12.64 -5.84
CA ARG A 98 16.73 13.22 -4.62
C ARG A 98 16.13 12.59 -3.36
N TYR A 99 14.81 12.46 -3.31
CA TYR A 99 14.11 11.98 -2.10
C TYR A 99 14.29 10.48 -1.88
N VAL A 100 14.61 9.70 -2.90
CA VAL A 100 15.03 8.30 -2.75
C VAL A 100 16.28 8.21 -1.89
N LYS A 101 17.28 9.07 -2.11
CA LYS A 101 18.49 9.10 -1.28
C LYS A 101 18.19 9.51 0.17
N ASP A 102 17.42 10.61 0.35
CA ASP A 102 16.98 11.06 1.69
C ASP A 102 16.25 9.90 2.42
N TYR A 103 15.47 9.09 1.70
CA TYR A 103 14.73 7.94 2.23
C TYR A 103 15.63 6.79 2.64
N GLU A 104 16.58 6.41 1.79
CA GLU A 104 17.54 5.33 2.07
C GLU A 104 18.40 5.66 3.29
N GLU A 105 18.85 6.90 3.42
CA GLU A 105 19.57 7.40 4.60
C GLU A 105 18.70 7.30 5.86
N ALA A 106 17.41 7.69 5.77
CA ALA A 106 16.50 7.60 6.90
C ALA A 106 16.22 6.15 7.31
N VAL A 107 16.02 5.23 6.36
CA VAL A 107 15.86 3.79 6.63
C VAL A 107 17.09 3.23 7.33
N SER A 108 18.29 3.53 6.83
CA SER A 108 19.53 3.07 7.43
C SER A 108 19.66 3.58 8.86
N SER A 109 19.43 4.89 9.10
CA SER A 109 19.50 5.48 10.45
C SER A 109 18.52 4.84 11.43
N VAL A 110 17.25 4.63 11.00
CA VAL A 110 16.24 4.01 11.87
C VAL A 110 16.58 2.55 12.16
N THR A 111 17.12 1.82 11.18
CA THR A 111 17.56 0.43 11.38
C THR A 111 18.72 0.33 12.38
N GLU A 112 19.69 1.26 12.33
CA GLU A 112 20.76 1.30 13.33
C GLU A 112 20.24 1.67 14.73
N ASP A 113 19.25 2.55 14.83
CA ASP A 113 18.62 2.87 16.11
C ASP A 113 17.84 1.67 16.69
N LEU A 114 17.22 0.82 15.85
CA LEU A 114 16.60 -0.44 16.30
C LEU A 114 17.60 -1.38 16.97
N LYS A 115 18.81 -1.48 16.47
CA LYS A 115 19.87 -2.31 17.07
C LYS A 115 20.23 -1.84 18.49
N LYS A 116 20.19 -0.53 18.76
CA LYS A 116 20.43 0.03 20.10
C LYS A 116 19.34 -0.37 21.10
N GLU A 117 18.13 -0.66 20.59
CA GLU A 117 16.99 -1.16 21.37
C GLU A 117 16.90 -2.70 21.34
N ASN A 118 17.98 -3.40 20.97
CA ASN A 118 18.07 -4.86 20.86
C ASN A 118 17.07 -5.47 19.85
N ILE A 119 16.66 -4.73 18.84
CA ILE A 119 15.83 -5.23 17.73
C ILE A 119 16.70 -5.31 16.47
N TYR A 120 16.89 -6.50 15.96
CA TYR A 120 17.76 -6.79 14.83
C TYR A 120 16.94 -7.24 13.63
N LEU A 121 17.05 -6.51 12.52
CA LEU A 121 16.52 -6.94 11.25
C LEU A 121 17.64 -7.64 10.47
N VAL A 122 17.50 -8.96 10.33
CA VAL A 122 18.56 -9.82 9.75
C VAL A 122 18.19 -10.27 8.34
N SER A 123 19.20 -10.45 7.50
CA SER A 123 19.08 -10.99 6.14
C SER A 123 19.31 -12.50 6.12
N ASN A 124 19.02 -13.14 5.00
CA ASN A 124 19.25 -14.59 4.82
C ASN A 124 20.72 -15.01 4.90
N SER A 125 21.66 -14.07 4.80
CA SER A 125 23.11 -14.35 4.95
C SER A 125 23.60 -14.26 6.39
N GLU A 126 22.78 -13.79 7.32
CA GLU A 126 23.15 -13.52 8.72
C GLU A 126 22.48 -14.48 9.71
N VAL A 127 21.75 -15.50 9.22
CA VAL A 127 21.02 -16.45 10.07
C VAL A 127 21.94 -17.45 10.77
N THR A 128 21.65 -17.74 12.03
CA THR A 128 22.28 -18.84 12.76
C THR A 128 21.69 -20.19 12.35
N PRO A 129 22.36 -21.33 12.65
CA PRO A 129 21.81 -22.65 12.39
C PRO A 129 20.44 -22.89 13.05
N GLU A 130 20.25 -22.40 14.29
CA GLU A 130 18.98 -22.51 15.02
C GLU A 130 17.88 -21.70 14.35
N GLN A 131 18.20 -20.48 13.93
CA GLN A 131 17.28 -19.62 13.18
C GLN A 131 16.90 -20.25 11.82
N LEU A 132 17.86 -20.86 11.14
CA LEU A 132 17.60 -21.56 9.88
C LEU A 132 16.65 -22.76 10.09
N GLN A 133 16.84 -23.53 11.15
CA GLN A 133 15.95 -24.63 11.50
C GLN A 133 14.52 -24.13 11.78
N PHE A 134 14.40 -23.02 12.53
CA PHE A 134 13.10 -22.37 12.74
C PHE A 134 12.46 -21.94 11.43
N ILE A 135 13.22 -21.28 10.54
CA ILE A 135 12.74 -20.82 9.22
C ILE A 135 12.23 -21.99 8.38
N GLN A 136 12.95 -23.11 8.37
CA GLN A 136 12.53 -24.33 7.64
C GLN A 136 11.25 -24.94 8.22
N SER A 137 11.10 -24.91 9.55
CA SER A 137 9.85 -25.36 10.21
C SER A 137 8.70 -24.42 9.90
N PHE A 138 8.93 -23.10 9.98
CA PHE A 138 7.97 -22.08 9.59
C PHE A 138 7.51 -22.23 8.13
N TYR A 139 8.44 -22.51 7.21
CA TYR A 139 8.10 -22.81 5.83
C TYR A 139 7.14 -24.01 5.72
N LYS A 140 7.47 -25.13 6.35
CA LYS A 140 6.66 -26.35 6.29
C LYS A 140 5.26 -26.16 6.88
N GLU A 141 5.13 -25.38 7.96
CA GLU A 141 3.87 -25.17 8.67
C GLU A 141 3.00 -24.07 8.09
N LYS A 142 3.61 -22.98 7.57
CA LYS A 142 2.90 -21.76 7.20
C LYS A 142 2.97 -21.37 5.73
N LEU A 143 4.06 -21.72 5.04
CA LEU A 143 4.32 -21.27 3.68
C LEU A 143 4.16 -22.38 2.64
N ASN A 144 4.28 -23.63 3.06
CA ASN A 144 4.13 -24.78 2.16
C ASN A 144 2.72 -24.79 1.54
N GLY A 145 2.67 -24.87 0.21
CA GLY A 145 1.43 -24.77 -0.57
C GLY A 145 0.93 -23.34 -0.84
N LEU A 146 1.47 -22.31 -0.17
CA LEU A 146 1.20 -20.89 -0.49
C LEU A 146 2.19 -20.35 -1.51
N ILE A 147 3.40 -20.92 -1.58
CA ILE A 147 4.46 -20.49 -2.50
C ILE A 147 4.55 -21.52 -3.62
N VAL A 148 4.12 -21.11 -4.81
CA VAL A 148 4.19 -21.95 -6.02
C VAL A 148 5.05 -21.25 -7.04
N PRO A 149 6.20 -21.84 -7.45
CA PRO A 149 7.02 -21.28 -8.51
C PRO A 149 6.28 -21.27 -9.84
N VAL A 150 6.38 -20.15 -10.54
CA VAL A 150 5.82 -20.03 -11.88
C VAL A 150 6.94 -19.75 -12.86
N TRP A 151 7.13 -20.67 -13.83
CA TRP A 151 8.18 -20.56 -14.81
C TRP A 151 7.94 -19.41 -15.79
N PHE A 152 8.97 -18.62 -16.07
CA PHE A 152 8.89 -17.55 -17.06
C PHE A 152 8.45 -18.03 -18.45
N SER A 153 8.69 -19.29 -18.79
CA SER A 153 8.26 -19.88 -20.06
C SER A 153 6.76 -20.16 -20.13
N ALA A 154 6.09 -20.35 -18.98
CA ALA A 154 4.72 -20.86 -18.92
C ALA A 154 3.65 -19.76 -18.99
N VAL A 155 3.92 -18.55 -18.50
CA VAL A 155 2.91 -17.51 -18.38
C VAL A 155 3.39 -16.13 -18.82
N LYS A 156 2.43 -15.26 -19.16
CA LYS A 156 2.60 -13.81 -19.25
C LYS A 156 2.35 -13.21 -17.87
N LEU A 157 3.24 -12.37 -17.40
CA LEU A 157 3.11 -11.71 -16.08
C LEU A 157 1.89 -10.79 -16.01
N LEU A 158 1.44 -10.24 -17.14
CA LEU A 158 0.26 -9.42 -17.28
C LEU A 158 -1.05 -10.12 -16.86
N ASP A 159 -1.07 -11.44 -16.88
CA ASP A 159 -2.23 -12.24 -16.44
C ASP A 159 -2.35 -12.29 -14.91
N TYR A 160 -1.33 -11.80 -14.15
CA TYR A 160 -1.36 -11.72 -12.70
C TYR A 160 -2.16 -10.51 -12.23
N GLU A 161 -3.20 -10.77 -11.45
CA GLU A 161 -4.19 -9.77 -11.05
C GLU A 161 -3.70 -8.78 -9.98
N ASN A 162 -2.55 -9.04 -9.32
CA ASN A 162 -2.19 -8.33 -8.09
C ASN A 162 -0.90 -7.52 -8.21
N ASP A 163 -1.02 -6.26 -8.62
CA ASP A 163 0.06 -5.28 -8.73
C ASP A 163 0.48 -4.67 -7.37
N GLU A 164 -0.20 -5.02 -6.27
CA GLU A 164 0.18 -4.60 -4.92
C GLU A 164 1.17 -5.55 -4.26
N ASN A 165 1.34 -6.75 -4.80
CA ASN A 165 2.21 -7.78 -4.28
C ASN A 165 3.67 -7.56 -4.67
N ILE A 166 4.54 -8.24 -3.92
CA ILE A 166 5.96 -8.31 -4.19
C ILE A 166 6.24 -9.67 -4.80
N TYR A 167 7.14 -9.66 -5.76
CA TYR A 167 7.58 -10.86 -6.46
C TYR A 167 9.08 -11.05 -6.29
N LEU A 168 9.51 -12.30 -6.23
CA LEU A 168 10.90 -12.67 -6.40
C LEU A 168 11.12 -13.22 -7.80
N ALA A 169 12.01 -12.61 -8.56
CA ALA A 169 12.56 -13.18 -9.76
C ALA A 169 13.67 -14.14 -9.34
N VAL A 170 13.48 -15.43 -9.62
CA VAL A 170 14.37 -16.50 -9.18
C VAL A 170 15.08 -17.08 -10.39
N LYS A 171 16.40 -17.21 -10.26
CA LYS A 171 17.24 -17.98 -11.16
C LYS A 171 17.69 -19.23 -10.42
N VAL A 172 17.35 -20.39 -10.96
CA VAL A 172 17.80 -21.68 -10.46
C VAL A 172 18.79 -22.26 -11.47
N SER A 173 19.86 -22.86 -10.99
CA SER A 173 20.86 -23.45 -11.88
C SER A 173 21.42 -24.75 -11.32
N LYS A 174 21.93 -25.57 -12.21
CA LYS A 174 22.63 -26.80 -11.92
C LYS A 174 24.04 -26.72 -12.47
N ASN A 175 25.03 -26.95 -11.59
CA ASN A 175 26.41 -27.10 -11.99
C ASN A 175 26.65 -28.53 -12.53
N GLY A 176 27.43 -28.69 -13.59
CA GLY A 176 27.75 -29.98 -14.17
C GLY A 176 28.23 -29.88 -15.60
N ASN A 177 28.41 -31.03 -16.28
CA ASN A 177 28.89 -31.10 -17.67
C ASN A 177 27.97 -30.38 -18.69
N LYS A 178 26.72 -30.15 -18.33
CA LYS A 178 25.78 -29.29 -19.08
C LYS A 178 25.12 -28.33 -18.08
N PRO A 179 25.67 -27.14 -17.91
CA PRO A 179 25.05 -26.16 -17.02
C PRO A 179 23.67 -25.77 -17.56
N MET A 180 22.67 -25.87 -16.69
CA MET A 180 21.29 -25.53 -17.00
C MET A 180 20.87 -24.39 -16.06
N ALA A 181 20.19 -23.39 -16.58
CA ALA A 181 19.62 -22.33 -15.79
C ALA A 181 18.17 -22.11 -16.22
N ASP A 182 17.27 -22.13 -15.25
CA ASP A 182 15.86 -21.83 -15.41
C ASP A 182 15.45 -20.63 -14.59
N TYR A 183 14.35 -20.02 -14.97
CA TYR A 183 13.87 -18.77 -14.38
C TYR A 183 12.41 -18.93 -13.96
N ALA A 184 12.16 -18.59 -12.71
CA ALA A 184 10.81 -18.58 -12.16
C ALA A 184 10.54 -17.26 -11.42
N PHE A 185 9.30 -16.98 -11.16
CA PHE A 185 8.95 -15.95 -10.18
C PHE A 185 8.06 -16.55 -9.10
N LEU A 186 8.16 -15.96 -7.92
CA LEU A 186 7.38 -16.32 -6.75
C LEU A 186 6.62 -15.08 -6.30
N GLU A 187 5.35 -15.20 -6.02
CA GLU A 187 4.56 -14.19 -5.35
C GLU A 187 4.72 -14.36 -3.83
N LEU A 188 4.97 -13.26 -3.10
CA LEU A 188 5.07 -13.29 -1.66
C LEU A 188 3.68 -13.25 -1.02
N PRO A 189 3.29 -14.21 -0.17
CA PRO A 189 1.99 -14.26 0.49
C PRO A 189 1.91 -13.29 1.70
N VAL A 190 2.28 -12.01 1.51
CA VAL A 190 2.34 -10.99 2.57
C VAL A 190 0.98 -10.78 3.23
N ASN A 191 -0.11 -10.90 2.47
CA ASN A 191 -1.48 -10.72 2.98
C ASN A 191 -1.90 -11.82 3.96
N ILE A 192 -1.25 -12.99 3.90
CA ILE A 192 -1.55 -14.17 4.74
C ILE A 192 -0.58 -14.25 5.91
N CYS A 193 0.72 -14.15 5.64
CA CYS A 193 1.78 -14.41 6.62
C CYS A 193 2.36 -13.13 7.26
N GLY A 194 1.96 -11.95 6.75
CA GLY A 194 2.62 -10.70 7.12
C GLY A 194 3.95 -10.51 6.38
N ARG A 195 4.57 -9.36 6.61
CA ARG A 195 5.83 -8.97 5.95
C ARG A 195 7.06 -9.37 6.75
N PHE A 196 6.91 -9.44 8.06
CA PHE A 196 8.00 -9.68 9.00
C PHE A 196 7.76 -10.96 9.75
N VAL A 197 8.77 -11.79 9.86
CA VAL A 197 8.79 -13.02 10.65
C VAL A 197 9.70 -12.79 11.84
N GLN A 198 9.17 -12.97 13.04
CA GLN A 198 9.98 -12.94 14.26
C GLN A 198 10.65 -14.29 14.39
N LEU A 199 11.98 -14.27 14.47
CA LEU A 199 12.81 -15.42 14.72
C LEU A 199 12.94 -15.64 16.24
N PRO A 200 13.43 -16.80 16.70
CA PRO A 200 13.71 -17.03 18.11
C PRO A 200 14.65 -15.96 18.68
N ASP A 201 14.26 -15.42 19.84
CA ASP A 201 15.07 -14.47 20.56
C ASP A 201 16.34 -15.16 21.12
N HIS A 202 17.47 -14.44 21.15
CA HIS A 202 18.70 -14.91 21.71
C HIS A 202 19.40 -13.77 22.47
N GLU A 203 19.90 -14.05 23.71
CA GLU A 203 20.61 -13.07 24.54
C GLU A 203 19.84 -11.76 24.77
N ASN A 204 18.54 -11.82 25.02
CA ASN A 204 17.65 -10.65 25.16
C ASN A 204 17.62 -9.74 23.92
N LYS A 205 17.92 -10.29 22.75
CA LYS A 205 17.82 -9.61 21.46
C LYS A 205 16.69 -10.22 20.66
N SER A 206 15.85 -9.38 20.09
CA SER A 206 14.76 -9.78 19.20
C SER A 206 15.21 -9.72 17.76
N TYR A 207 14.96 -10.78 17.03
CA TYR A 207 15.35 -10.92 15.64
C TYR A 207 14.13 -10.94 14.74
N LEU A 208 14.15 -10.11 13.71
CA LEU A 208 13.13 -10.03 12.68
C LEU A 208 13.75 -10.28 11.31
N MET A 209 12.99 -10.91 10.44
CA MET A 209 13.40 -11.13 9.06
C MET A 209 12.27 -10.76 8.12
N TYR A 210 12.59 -10.15 6.97
CA TYR A 210 11.63 -9.98 5.90
C TYR A 210 11.20 -11.35 5.34
N LEU A 211 9.92 -11.49 5.01
CA LEU A 211 9.38 -12.71 4.38
C LEU A 211 10.13 -13.07 3.09
N ASP A 212 10.65 -12.08 2.36
CA ASP A 212 11.54 -12.26 1.22
C ASP A 212 12.75 -13.13 1.55
N ASP A 213 13.42 -12.84 2.65
CA ASP A 213 14.63 -13.55 3.06
C ASP A 213 14.32 -14.90 3.69
N VAL A 214 13.17 -15.02 4.38
CA VAL A 214 12.65 -16.32 4.81
C VAL A 214 12.47 -17.24 3.60
N ILE A 215 11.87 -16.73 2.52
CA ILE A 215 11.68 -17.49 1.28
C ILE A 215 13.02 -17.79 0.61
N ARG A 216 13.96 -16.83 0.59
CA ARG A 216 15.32 -17.06 0.05
C ARG A 216 16.04 -18.18 0.79
N CYS A 217 15.92 -18.29 2.11
CA CYS A 217 16.45 -19.42 2.88
C CYS A 217 15.79 -20.76 2.50
N CYS A 218 14.53 -20.71 2.06
CA CYS A 218 13.74 -21.90 1.77
C CYS A 218 13.69 -22.27 0.27
N LEU A 219 14.39 -21.55 -0.62
CA LEU A 219 14.42 -21.88 -2.05
C LEU A 219 14.81 -23.34 -2.34
N PRO A 220 15.77 -23.96 -1.63
CA PRO A 220 16.03 -25.39 -1.81
C PRO A 220 14.82 -26.29 -1.53
N LEU A 221 13.94 -25.91 -0.59
CA LEU A 221 12.70 -26.65 -0.30
C LEU A 221 11.61 -26.34 -1.33
N VAL A 222 11.53 -25.09 -1.81
CA VAL A 222 10.56 -24.68 -2.86
C VAL A 222 10.78 -25.41 -4.17
N PHE A 223 12.06 -25.68 -4.51
CA PHE A 223 12.47 -26.38 -5.74
C PHE A 223 12.94 -27.82 -5.48
N GLU A 224 12.52 -28.41 -4.36
CA GLU A 224 12.91 -29.76 -3.97
C GLU A 224 12.53 -30.78 -5.07
N GLY A 225 13.39 -31.76 -5.30
CA GLY A 225 13.16 -32.82 -6.31
C GLY A 225 13.48 -32.43 -7.76
N LEU A 226 13.75 -31.14 -8.06
CA LEU A 226 14.05 -30.69 -9.43
C LEU A 226 15.55 -30.75 -9.79
N GLY A 227 16.40 -31.05 -8.80
CA GLY A 227 17.83 -31.29 -9.02
C GLY A 227 18.68 -30.04 -9.28
N TYR A 228 18.23 -28.86 -8.88
CA TYR A 228 19.03 -27.64 -8.87
C TYR A 228 19.90 -27.58 -7.63
N ASP A 229 21.06 -26.91 -7.72
CA ASP A 229 22.04 -26.77 -6.64
C ASP A 229 22.39 -25.32 -6.31
N LYS A 230 21.96 -24.37 -7.14
CA LYS A 230 22.18 -22.93 -6.91
C LYS A 230 20.89 -22.14 -7.12
N TYR A 231 20.62 -21.23 -6.19
CA TYR A 231 19.40 -20.41 -6.14
C TYR A 231 19.77 -18.95 -5.93
N GLU A 232 19.27 -18.09 -6.79
CA GLU A 232 19.44 -16.63 -6.70
C GLU A 232 18.05 -15.99 -6.83
N ALA A 233 17.68 -15.07 -5.92
CA ALA A 233 16.35 -14.46 -5.94
C ALA A 233 16.42 -12.98 -5.63
N TYR A 234 15.75 -12.17 -6.46
CA TYR A 234 15.76 -10.73 -6.44
C TYR A 234 14.34 -10.19 -6.41
N ALA A 235 14.08 -9.24 -5.49
CA ALA A 235 12.74 -8.68 -5.35
C ALA A 235 12.43 -7.67 -6.47
N PHE A 236 11.20 -7.69 -6.95
CA PHE A 236 10.67 -6.65 -7.80
C PHE A 236 9.19 -6.42 -7.51
N LYS A 237 8.72 -5.23 -7.85
CA LYS A 237 7.32 -4.83 -7.78
C LYS A 237 6.99 -4.05 -9.04
N PHE A 238 5.82 -4.28 -9.59
CA PHE A 238 5.28 -3.44 -10.65
C PHE A 238 4.01 -2.74 -10.18
N THR A 239 3.69 -1.62 -10.79
CA THR A 239 2.50 -0.83 -10.51
C THR A 239 1.77 -0.57 -11.81
N ARG A 240 0.46 -0.78 -11.83
CA ARG A 240 -0.42 -0.54 -12.97
C ARG A 240 -1.13 0.80 -12.84
N ASP A 241 -1.68 1.29 -13.94
CA ASP A 241 -2.59 2.42 -13.91
C ASP A 241 -3.83 2.06 -13.10
N ALA A 242 -4.12 2.90 -12.10
CA ALA A 242 -5.27 2.69 -11.22
C ALA A 242 -6.50 3.51 -11.64
N GLU A 243 -6.43 4.32 -12.69
CA GLU A 243 -7.61 5.03 -13.17
C GLU A 243 -8.57 4.10 -13.89
N MET A 244 -9.86 4.29 -13.60
CA MET A 244 -10.92 3.58 -14.28
C MET A 244 -11.40 4.39 -15.49
N GLU A 245 -11.33 3.80 -16.68
CA GLU A 245 -12.08 4.27 -17.81
C GLU A 245 -13.53 3.79 -17.66
N ILE A 246 -14.45 4.74 -17.49
CA ILE A 246 -15.89 4.46 -17.50
C ILE A 246 -16.36 4.57 -18.93
N ASP A 247 -16.81 3.46 -19.48
CA ASP A 247 -17.39 3.38 -20.82
C ASP A 247 -18.59 4.33 -20.96
N ASN A 248 -18.58 5.14 -22.03
CA ASN A 248 -19.64 6.09 -22.34
C ASN A 248 -20.88 5.42 -22.99
N ASP A 249 -20.94 4.09 -23.08
CA ASP A 249 -22.10 3.39 -23.62
C ASP A 249 -23.35 3.66 -22.78
N LEU A 250 -24.32 4.36 -23.34
CA LEU A 250 -25.57 4.72 -22.69
C LEU A 250 -26.52 3.53 -22.43
N ARG A 251 -26.25 2.36 -23.00
CA ARG A 251 -27.06 1.14 -22.87
C ARG A 251 -26.77 0.34 -21.61
N THR A 252 -25.57 0.52 -21.04
CA THR A 252 -25.13 -0.22 -19.86
C THR A 252 -25.38 0.59 -18.59
N GLY A 253 -25.96 -0.01 -17.56
CA GLY A 253 -26.21 0.64 -16.28
C GLY A 253 -24.93 1.08 -15.57
N THR A 254 -24.96 2.20 -14.84
CA THR A 254 -23.81 2.80 -14.15
C THR A 254 -23.08 1.80 -13.24
N LEU A 255 -23.79 1.00 -12.46
CA LEU A 255 -23.23 -0.02 -11.58
C LEU A 255 -22.42 -1.07 -12.37
N GLN A 256 -22.95 -1.53 -13.51
CA GLN A 256 -22.26 -2.50 -14.36
C GLN A 256 -21.02 -1.90 -15.01
N LYS A 257 -21.07 -0.62 -15.42
CA LYS A 257 -19.90 0.11 -15.95
C LYS A 257 -18.79 0.22 -14.92
N ILE A 258 -19.13 0.62 -13.70
CA ILE A 258 -18.15 0.72 -12.61
C ILE A 258 -17.57 -0.66 -12.28
N SER A 259 -18.41 -1.69 -12.17
CA SER A 259 -17.97 -3.06 -11.94
C SER A 259 -17.04 -3.58 -13.05
N LYS A 260 -17.34 -3.27 -14.31
CA LYS A 260 -16.48 -3.57 -15.47
C LYS A 260 -15.16 -2.78 -15.40
N GLY A 261 -15.22 -1.48 -15.06
CA GLY A 261 -14.04 -0.63 -14.88
C GLY A 261 -13.12 -1.12 -13.74
N VAL A 262 -13.69 -1.56 -12.60
CA VAL A 262 -12.92 -2.18 -11.51
C VAL A 262 -12.20 -3.46 -11.97
N LYS A 263 -12.87 -4.29 -12.79
CA LYS A 263 -12.24 -5.50 -13.36
C LYS A 263 -11.17 -5.16 -14.41
N SER A 264 -11.40 -4.16 -15.26
CA SER A 264 -10.44 -3.75 -16.29
C SER A 264 -9.20 -3.07 -15.68
N ARG A 265 -9.32 -2.38 -14.55
CA ARG A 265 -8.18 -1.82 -13.79
C ARG A 265 -7.15 -2.89 -13.45
N LYS A 266 -7.59 -4.10 -13.10
CA LYS A 266 -6.70 -5.23 -12.82
C LYS A 266 -5.90 -5.72 -14.04
N LYS A 267 -6.33 -5.34 -15.25
CA LYS A 267 -5.69 -5.66 -16.53
C LYS A 267 -4.97 -4.45 -17.17
N GLY A 268 -4.89 -3.33 -16.44
CA GLY A 268 -4.20 -2.12 -16.91
C GLY A 268 -2.74 -2.37 -17.24
N GLU A 269 -2.17 -1.59 -18.15
CA GLU A 269 -0.76 -1.69 -18.52
C GLU A 269 0.15 -1.36 -17.32
N PRO A 270 1.27 -2.07 -17.15
CA PRO A 270 2.25 -1.72 -16.14
C PRO A 270 2.82 -0.32 -16.42
N LEU A 271 2.81 0.55 -15.40
CA LEU A 271 3.35 1.92 -15.50
C LEU A 271 4.75 2.05 -14.94
N ARG A 272 5.12 1.19 -14.01
CA ARG A 272 6.35 1.32 -13.24
C ARG A 272 6.80 -0.04 -12.74
N VAL A 273 8.10 -0.30 -12.83
CA VAL A 273 8.76 -1.43 -12.18
C VAL A 273 9.83 -0.90 -11.24
N ILE A 274 9.84 -1.39 -10.02
CA ILE A 274 10.90 -1.16 -9.04
C ILE A 274 11.56 -2.52 -8.80
N TYR A 275 12.88 -2.58 -8.82
CA TYR A 275 13.62 -3.83 -8.70
C TYR A 275 14.86 -3.70 -7.84
N ASP A 276 15.30 -4.83 -7.28
CA ASP A 276 16.55 -4.96 -6.51
C ASP A 276 17.75 -4.62 -7.40
N ASN A 277 18.56 -3.64 -6.99
CA ASN A 277 19.74 -3.17 -7.71
C ASN A 277 20.81 -4.25 -7.92
N ASN A 278 20.78 -5.33 -7.14
CA ASN A 278 21.67 -6.48 -7.34
C ASN A 278 21.15 -7.47 -8.39
N MET A 279 19.96 -7.25 -8.96
CA MET A 279 19.39 -8.14 -9.97
C MET A 279 20.26 -8.15 -11.24
N PRO A 280 20.71 -9.34 -11.71
CA PRO A 280 21.47 -9.44 -12.94
C PRO A 280 20.71 -8.88 -14.16
N LYS A 281 21.42 -8.18 -15.04
CA LYS A 281 20.81 -7.55 -16.22
C LYS A 281 20.08 -8.50 -17.16
N ASP A 282 20.53 -9.75 -17.26
CA ASP A 282 19.86 -10.78 -18.06
C ASP A 282 18.52 -11.19 -17.44
N LEU A 283 18.44 -11.30 -16.12
CA LEU A 283 17.22 -11.57 -15.39
C LEU A 283 16.24 -10.39 -15.48
N LEU A 284 16.73 -9.14 -15.26
CA LEU A 284 15.92 -7.93 -15.42
C LEU A 284 15.29 -7.85 -16.81
N LYS A 285 16.06 -8.06 -17.86
CA LYS A 285 15.53 -8.07 -19.24
C LYS A 285 14.42 -9.09 -19.43
N ARG A 286 14.52 -10.26 -18.80
CA ARG A 286 13.47 -11.30 -18.85
C ARG A 286 12.21 -10.83 -18.10
N VAL A 287 12.35 -10.21 -16.93
CA VAL A 287 11.23 -9.61 -16.16
C VAL A 287 10.52 -8.56 -17.00
N LEU A 288 11.25 -7.59 -17.55
CA LEU A 288 10.69 -6.51 -18.36
C LEU A 288 9.98 -7.04 -19.61
N LYS A 289 10.56 -8.01 -20.29
CA LYS A 289 9.91 -8.68 -21.44
C LYS A 289 8.58 -9.33 -21.07
N LYS A 290 8.47 -9.91 -19.87
CA LYS A 290 7.23 -10.51 -19.38
C LYS A 290 6.19 -9.48 -18.94
N LEU A 291 6.61 -8.30 -18.57
CA LEU A 291 5.74 -7.15 -18.26
C LEU A 291 5.41 -6.31 -19.50
N GLU A 292 5.95 -6.66 -20.68
CA GLU A 292 5.79 -5.90 -21.93
C GLU A 292 6.19 -4.41 -21.78
N LEU A 293 7.24 -4.14 -20.98
CA LEU A 293 7.76 -2.81 -20.75
C LEU A 293 9.00 -2.58 -21.61
N ASP A 294 8.87 -1.66 -22.57
CA ASP A 294 9.95 -1.28 -23.48
C ASP A 294 10.66 0.03 -23.07
N SER A 295 10.03 0.82 -22.19
CA SER A 295 10.52 2.13 -21.76
C SER A 295 11.37 2.04 -20.50
N LEU A 296 12.61 2.54 -20.56
CA LEU A 296 13.52 2.62 -19.41
C LEU A 296 13.10 3.69 -18.38
N ASP A 297 12.24 4.64 -18.76
CA ASP A 297 11.86 5.76 -17.89
C ASP A 297 10.96 5.35 -16.72
N THR A 298 10.34 4.18 -16.79
CA THR A 298 9.46 3.63 -15.78
C THR A 298 10.08 2.50 -14.96
N VAL A 299 11.35 2.17 -15.25
CA VAL A 299 12.11 1.11 -14.56
C VAL A 299 13.04 1.75 -13.54
N ILE A 300 12.80 1.53 -12.26
CA ILE A 300 13.49 2.21 -11.16
C ILE A 300 14.30 1.19 -10.35
N GLU A 301 15.58 1.45 -10.29
CA GLU A 301 16.50 0.74 -9.41
C GLU A 301 16.26 1.14 -7.95
N SER A 302 16.24 0.17 -7.04
CA SER A 302 15.99 0.36 -5.62
C SER A 302 16.80 -0.64 -4.79
N GLY A 303 16.69 -0.57 -3.47
CA GLY A 303 17.33 -1.52 -2.58
C GLY A 303 16.75 -2.94 -2.67
N ARG A 304 17.28 -3.83 -1.83
CA ARG A 304 16.95 -5.25 -1.77
C ARG A 304 15.48 -5.54 -1.51
N TYR A 305 14.80 -4.71 -0.72
CA TYR A 305 13.40 -4.91 -0.31
C TYR A 305 12.51 -3.89 -0.99
N GLN A 306 11.35 -4.36 -1.45
CA GLN A 306 10.35 -3.54 -2.10
C GLN A 306 9.13 -3.35 -1.18
N ASN A 307 8.24 -2.42 -1.55
CA ASN A 307 6.96 -2.21 -0.86
C ASN A 307 7.09 -1.81 0.61
N HIS A 308 7.86 -0.77 0.88
CA HIS A 308 8.12 -0.29 2.24
C HIS A 308 6.87 0.18 3.03
N LYS A 309 5.67 0.23 2.41
CA LYS A 309 4.41 0.47 3.13
C LYS A 309 4.20 -0.50 4.29
N ASP A 310 4.78 -1.71 4.19
CA ASP A 310 4.67 -2.74 5.22
C ASP A 310 5.38 -2.36 6.53
N LEU A 311 6.29 -1.38 6.51
CA LEU A 311 6.91 -0.81 7.72
C LEU A 311 5.89 -0.19 8.67
N MET A 312 4.69 0.21 8.19
CA MET A 312 3.59 0.63 9.06
C MET A 312 3.10 -0.47 10.02
N LYS A 313 3.38 -1.73 9.70
CA LYS A 313 3.02 -2.91 10.49
C LYS A 313 4.23 -3.59 11.11
N PHE A 314 5.33 -2.85 11.27
CA PHE A 314 6.54 -3.39 11.87
C PHE A 314 6.26 -3.91 13.28
N PRO A 315 6.66 -5.14 13.64
CA PRO A 315 6.41 -5.73 14.95
C PRO A 315 7.10 -4.93 16.07
N ASP A 316 6.46 -4.85 17.23
CA ASP A 316 7.06 -4.15 18.38
C ASP A 316 7.95 -5.03 19.26
N CYS A 317 7.95 -6.33 19.04
CA CYS A 317 8.77 -7.28 19.80
C CYS A 317 8.69 -7.10 21.33
N GLY A 318 7.54 -6.64 21.84
CA GLY A 318 7.35 -6.33 23.25
C GLY A 318 7.82 -4.95 23.71
N HIS A 319 8.40 -4.12 22.81
CA HIS A 319 8.90 -2.78 23.12
C HIS A 319 7.82 -1.71 22.94
N SER A 320 6.77 -1.75 23.76
CA SER A 320 5.65 -0.80 23.69
C SER A 320 6.06 0.65 24.00
N ASN A 321 7.18 0.87 24.70
CA ASN A 321 7.78 2.18 24.99
C ASN A 321 8.33 2.88 23.71
N LEU A 322 8.56 2.15 22.63
CA LEU A 322 9.03 2.67 21.33
C LEU A 322 7.89 3.15 20.43
N LYS A 323 6.64 3.19 20.94
CA LYS A 323 5.45 3.72 20.29
C LYS A 323 4.84 4.87 21.09
N TYR A 324 4.02 5.67 20.43
CA TYR A 324 3.17 6.61 21.16
C TYR A 324 2.20 5.87 22.08
N PRO A 325 1.87 6.42 23.27
CA PRO A 325 0.86 5.84 24.13
C PRO A 325 -0.49 5.76 23.39
N LYS A 326 -1.19 4.65 23.56
CA LYS A 326 -2.52 4.47 22.97
C LYS A 326 -3.50 5.44 23.62
N TRP A 327 -4.22 6.18 22.80
CA TRP A 327 -5.31 7.04 23.23
C TRP A 327 -6.64 6.39 22.82
N PRO A 328 -7.27 5.60 23.71
CA PRO A 328 -8.55 5.00 23.39
C PRO A 328 -9.61 6.10 23.25
N PRO A 329 -10.57 5.94 22.33
CA PRO A 329 -11.67 6.88 22.20
C PRO A 329 -12.42 7.04 23.53
N ILE A 330 -12.76 8.29 23.86
CA ILE A 330 -13.44 8.64 25.10
C ILE A 330 -14.92 8.24 24.99
N LEU A 331 -15.45 7.52 25.98
CA LEU A 331 -16.87 7.31 26.12
C LEU A 331 -17.54 8.59 26.61
N LYS A 332 -18.50 9.09 25.85
CA LYS A 332 -19.29 10.25 26.26
C LYS A 332 -20.34 9.81 27.26
N LYS A 333 -20.19 10.18 28.55
CA LYS A 333 -21.05 9.74 29.66
C LYS A 333 -22.55 9.90 29.37
N GLU A 334 -22.95 10.99 28.69
CA GLU A 334 -24.34 11.24 28.29
C GLU A 334 -24.91 10.17 27.32
N LEU A 335 -24.04 9.54 26.53
CA LEU A 335 -24.40 8.56 25.49
C LEU A 335 -24.04 7.13 25.92
N ASP A 336 -23.51 6.97 27.11
CA ASP A 336 -23.22 5.68 27.72
C ASP A 336 -24.36 5.27 28.68
N GLY A 337 -24.45 3.97 28.98
CA GLY A 337 -25.46 3.44 29.87
C GLY A 337 -26.66 2.80 29.17
N PRO A 338 -27.59 2.18 29.94
CA PRO A 338 -28.68 1.36 29.39
C PRO A 338 -29.87 2.15 28.83
N GLU A 339 -29.88 3.46 28.99
CA GLU A 339 -31.00 4.30 28.60
C GLU A 339 -31.12 4.41 27.08
N SER A 340 -32.36 4.68 26.59
CA SER A 340 -32.64 4.90 25.17
C SER A 340 -31.91 6.11 24.62
N LEU A 341 -31.05 5.91 23.63
CA LEU A 341 -30.35 7.00 22.94
C LEU A 341 -31.28 7.80 22.04
N LEU A 342 -32.30 7.17 21.48
CA LEU A 342 -33.33 7.88 20.68
C LEU A 342 -34.08 8.88 21.53
N LYS A 343 -34.48 8.53 22.77
CA LYS A 343 -35.11 9.48 23.70
C LYS A 343 -34.16 10.63 24.05
N LYS A 344 -32.91 10.34 24.38
CA LYS A 344 -31.89 11.37 24.70
C LYS A 344 -31.66 12.33 23.55
N ILE A 345 -31.75 11.88 22.29
CA ILE A 345 -31.59 12.72 21.11
C ILE A 345 -32.85 13.59 20.89
N GLN A 346 -34.05 13.07 21.22
CA GLN A 346 -35.28 13.86 21.16
C GLN A 346 -35.32 14.98 22.20
N GLU A 347 -34.70 14.77 23.35
CA GLU A 347 -34.64 15.79 24.41
C GLU A 347 -33.67 16.93 24.10
N LYS A 348 -32.53 16.62 23.45
CA LYS A 348 -31.47 17.58 23.20
C LYS A 348 -30.54 17.09 22.10
N ASP A 349 -30.04 18.02 21.27
CA ASP A 349 -28.97 17.76 20.32
C ASP A 349 -27.74 17.13 20.98
N ARG A 350 -27.21 16.09 20.38
CA ARG A 350 -26.04 15.34 20.87
C ARG A 350 -24.92 15.43 19.83
N PHE A 351 -23.74 15.78 20.29
CA PHE A 351 -22.56 15.92 19.47
C PHE A 351 -21.52 14.87 19.82
N ILE A 352 -20.97 14.20 18.82
CA ILE A 352 -19.80 13.31 18.96
C ILE A 352 -18.69 13.78 18.03
N HIS A 353 -17.45 13.79 18.52
CA HIS A 353 -16.27 14.18 17.76
C HIS A 353 -15.39 12.95 17.54
N VAL A 354 -15.62 12.25 16.44
CA VAL A 354 -14.80 11.09 16.05
C VAL A 354 -13.49 11.55 15.42
N PRO A 355 -12.38 10.84 15.62
CA PRO A 355 -12.24 9.57 16.34
C PRO A 355 -12.04 9.69 17.86
N TYR A 356 -12.06 10.89 18.42
CA TYR A 356 -11.78 11.13 19.86
C TYR A 356 -12.88 10.65 20.76
N HIS A 357 -14.15 10.76 20.34
CA HIS A 357 -15.25 10.08 20.99
C HIS A 357 -15.49 8.70 20.36
N ASN A 358 -15.93 7.73 21.16
CA ASN A 358 -16.24 6.40 20.71
C ASN A 358 -17.41 6.41 19.72
N PHE A 359 -17.21 5.78 18.56
CA PHE A 359 -18.21 5.65 17.50
C PHE A 359 -19.31 4.66 17.84
N ASP A 360 -19.12 3.79 18.84
CA ASP A 360 -20.12 2.79 19.23
C ASP A 360 -21.43 3.43 19.71
N SER A 361 -21.42 4.67 20.22
CA SER A 361 -22.64 5.42 20.53
C SER A 361 -23.53 5.59 19.29
N PHE A 362 -22.94 5.91 18.13
CA PHE A 362 -23.69 5.99 16.87
C PHE A 362 -24.20 4.62 16.40
N ILE A 363 -23.38 3.58 16.56
CA ILE A 363 -23.80 2.20 16.24
C ILE A 363 -25.01 1.81 17.09
N ARG A 364 -25.00 2.13 18.41
CA ARG A 364 -26.13 1.89 19.31
C ARG A 364 -27.40 2.60 18.87
N VAL A 365 -27.30 3.86 18.42
CA VAL A 365 -28.47 4.60 17.86
C VAL A 365 -29.08 3.83 16.69
N LEU A 366 -28.26 3.32 15.77
CA LEU A 366 -28.73 2.54 14.63
C LEU A 366 -29.35 1.19 15.07
N GLN A 367 -28.74 0.53 16.02
CA GLN A 367 -29.25 -0.74 16.57
C GLN A 367 -30.59 -0.53 17.28
N GLU A 368 -30.72 0.51 18.10
CA GLU A 368 -31.96 0.87 18.75
C GLU A 368 -33.04 1.24 17.72
N ALA A 369 -32.69 2.05 16.70
CA ALA A 369 -33.61 2.39 15.62
C ALA A 369 -34.05 1.16 14.84
N ALA A 370 -33.19 0.16 14.66
CA ALA A 370 -33.53 -1.07 13.94
C ALA A 370 -34.63 -1.89 14.65
N VAL A 371 -34.67 -1.88 15.99
CA VAL A 371 -35.63 -2.69 16.78
C VAL A 371 -36.81 -1.87 17.33
N SER A 372 -36.67 -0.55 17.47
CA SER A 372 -37.74 0.31 18.02
C SER A 372 -38.98 0.33 17.14
N LYS A 373 -40.14 0.07 17.72
CA LYS A 373 -41.44 0.14 17.03
C LYS A 373 -41.81 1.57 16.61
N GLN A 374 -41.24 2.59 17.22
CA GLN A 374 -41.50 3.99 16.91
C GLN A 374 -40.77 4.48 15.66
N VAL A 375 -39.69 3.80 15.27
CA VAL A 375 -38.94 4.12 14.05
C VAL A 375 -39.55 3.38 12.86
N THR A 376 -40.00 4.14 11.88
CA THR A 376 -40.59 3.61 10.64
C THR A 376 -39.61 3.57 9.48
N SER A 377 -38.65 4.50 9.46
CA SER A 377 -37.65 4.60 8.38
C SER A 377 -36.30 5.07 8.88
N ILE A 378 -35.24 4.63 8.16
CA ILE A 378 -33.86 5.07 8.35
C ILE A 378 -33.34 5.55 6.99
N LYS A 379 -32.75 6.76 6.96
CA LYS A 379 -32.08 7.30 5.77
C LYS A 379 -30.66 7.65 6.13
N ILE A 380 -29.70 7.22 5.34
CA ILE A 380 -28.27 7.42 5.62
C ILE A 380 -27.46 7.60 4.34
N THR A 381 -26.47 8.47 4.38
CA THR A 381 -25.47 8.63 3.32
C THR A 381 -24.14 8.05 3.82
N LEU A 382 -23.50 7.20 3.00
CA LEU A 382 -22.25 6.52 3.30
C LEU A 382 -21.26 6.81 2.17
N TYR A 383 -19.99 7.06 2.53
CA TYR A 383 -18.91 7.28 1.57
C TYR A 383 -17.97 6.07 1.50
N ARG A 384 -17.41 5.67 2.64
CA ARG A 384 -16.55 4.47 2.78
C ARG A 384 -17.06 3.61 3.90
N LEU A 385 -16.98 2.31 3.69
CA LEU A 385 -17.42 1.31 4.66
C LEU A 385 -16.21 0.59 5.24
N ALA A 386 -16.25 0.35 6.56
CA ALA A 386 -15.29 -0.55 7.19
C ALA A 386 -15.52 -1.97 6.68
N LYS A 387 -14.45 -2.76 6.61
CA LYS A 387 -14.55 -4.20 6.39
C LYS A 387 -15.44 -4.80 7.50
N GLU A 388 -16.46 -5.56 7.15
CA GLU A 388 -17.50 -6.07 8.07
C GLU A 388 -18.23 -4.98 8.87
N SER A 389 -18.66 -3.92 8.19
CA SER A 389 -19.27 -2.73 8.79
C SER A 389 -20.43 -3.04 9.75
N LYS A 390 -20.30 -2.62 11.02
CA LYS A 390 -21.38 -2.66 12.01
C LYS A 390 -22.58 -1.81 11.58
N VAL A 391 -22.36 -0.71 10.85
CA VAL A 391 -23.42 0.16 10.28
C VAL A 391 -24.27 -0.64 9.31
N VAL A 392 -23.66 -1.32 8.35
CA VAL A 392 -24.37 -2.13 7.36
C VAL A 392 -25.15 -3.27 8.05
N LYS A 393 -24.54 -3.95 9.03
CA LYS A 393 -25.23 -5.00 9.80
C LYS A 393 -26.46 -4.46 10.51
N ALA A 394 -26.41 -3.26 11.10
CA ALA A 394 -27.57 -2.62 11.76
C ALA A 394 -28.67 -2.24 10.73
N LEU A 395 -28.29 -1.70 9.57
CA LEU A 395 -29.25 -1.35 8.52
C LEU A 395 -29.95 -2.57 7.90
N ILE A 396 -29.22 -3.67 7.69
CA ILE A 396 -29.81 -4.94 7.26
C ILE A 396 -30.79 -5.46 8.34
N GLY A 397 -30.42 -5.39 9.62
CA GLY A 397 -31.30 -5.74 10.71
C GLY A 397 -32.58 -4.90 10.75
N ALA A 398 -32.45 -3.58 10.50
CA ALA A 398 -33.59 -2.68 10.41
C ALA A 398 -34.56 -3.06 9.26
N ALA A 399 -34.02 -3.33 8.08
CA ALA A 399 -34.81 -3.75 6.93
C ALA A 399 -35.54 -5.09 7.18
N ARG A 400 -34.87 -6.05 7.81
CA ARG A 400 -35.47 -7.33 8.23
C ARG A 400 -36.58 -7.16 9.27
N ASN A 401 -36.50 -6.12 10.10
CA ASN A 401 -37.54 -5.73 11.05
C ASN A 401 -38.66 -4.87 10.43
N GLY A 402 -38.74 -4.81 9.09
CA GLY A 402 -39.81 -4.12 8.37
C GLY A 402 -39.65 -2.60 8.28
N LYS A 403 -38.48 -2.03 8.60
CA LYS A 403 -38.21 -0.60 8.46
C LYS A 403 -37.96 -0.24 6.99
N LYS A 404 -38.38 0.96 6.56
CA LYS A 404 -37.99 1.52 5.29
C LYS A 404 -36.55 2.05 5.39
N VAL A 405 -35.59 1.34 4.80
CA VAL A 405 -34.17 1.75 4.82
C VAL A 405 -33.78 2.30 3.46
N THR A 406 -33.27 3.54 3.46
CA THR A 406 -32.74 4.20 2.27
C THR A 406 -31.27 4.55 2.50
N VAL A 407 -30.38 4.01 1.66
CA VAL A 407 -28.94 4.27 1.74
C VAL A 407 -28.49 4.93 0.44
N VAL A 408 -27.79 6.05 0.58
CA VAL A 408 -27.05 6.69 -0.51
C VAL A 408 -25.59 6.35 -0.31
N ILE A 409 -24.96 5.74 -1.32
CA ILE A 409 -23.55 5.34 -1.24
C ILE A 409 -22.76 5.89 -2.43
N GLU A 410 -21.53 6.35 -2.18
CA GLU A 410 -20.61 6.78 -3.23
C GLU A 410 -19.92 5.56 -3.86
N LEU A 411 -20.30 5.26 -5.10
CA LEU A 411 -19.76 4.11 -5.84
C LEU A 411 -18.32 4.33 -6.31
N LEU A 412 -17.93 5.60 -6.54
CA LEU A 412 -16.60 5.98 -7.01
C LEU A 412 -15.66 6.41 -5.87
N ALA A 413 -15.91 5.93 -4.64
CA ALA A 413 -14.97 6.11 -3.54
C ALA A 413 -13.66 5.40 -3.90
N ARG A 414 -12.63 6.19 -4.26
CA ARG A 414 -11.38 5.70 -4.85
C ARG A 414 -10.75 4.57 -4.02
N PHE A 415 -10.46 3.44 -4.69
CA PHE A 415 -9.95 2.17 -4.15
C PHE A 415 -10.92 1.36 -3.27
N ASP A 416 -12.10 1.90 -2.98
CA ASP A 416 -13.16 1.20 -2.25
C ASP A 416 -14.38 0.87 -3.12
N GLU A 417 -14.28 1.09 -4.44
CA GLU A 417 -15.37 0.87 -5.40
C GLU A 417 -15.92 -0.56 -5.32
N ALA A 418 -15.02 -1.55 -5.29
CA ALA A 418 -15.43 -2.95 -5.19
C ALA A 418 -16.13 -3.29 -3.86
N SER A 419 -15.78 -2.58 -2.77
CA SER A 419 -16.41 -2.74 -1.46
C SER A 419 -17.77 -2.07 -1.37
N ASN A 420 -17.97 -1.00 -2.16
CA ASN A 420 -19.21 -0.23 -2.17
C ASN A 420 -20.25 -0.75 -3.18
N ILE A 421 -19.85 -1.61 -4.13
CA ILE A 421 -20.71 -2.33 -5.07
C ILE A 421 -21.38 -3.52 -4.38
#